data_c716f50d0f388ee9d045b49c8405defe
#
_entry.id   c716f50d0f388ee9d045b49c8405defe
#
_cell.length_a   1.000
_cell.length_b   1.000
_cell.length_c   1.000
_cell.angle_alpha   90.00
_cell.angle_beta   90.00
_cell.angle_gamma   90.00
#
_symmetry.space_group_name_H-M   'P 1'
#
loop_
_entity.id
_entity.type
_entity.pdbx_description
1 polymer ?
#
loop_
_entity_poly.entity_id
_entity_poly.type
_entity_poly.pdbx_seq_one_letter_code
_entity_poly.pdbx_strand_id
1 'polypeptide(L)'
;MTDPTPGVDARQGSSYWYEEDDSAVELLSALRRFRRADHEMRRRMSAGMDMNTTDLAALRFVIAHELADDPVTPLRLAKHLEISGASTSKLLDRLAASGHLERVPHPRDGRSRIVVATDHAHAQVRERLSGMHTRMLETEAAPEELTHLRSEPAD
;
A
#
# COMPACT_ATOMS: atom_id res chain seq x y z
N MET A 1 57.02 -32.70 34.06
CA MET A 1 57.11 -31.68 33.01
C MET A 1 55.75 -31.60 32.35
N THR A 2 54.88 -30.78 32.91
CA THR A 2 53.46 -30.71 32.57
C THR A 2 53.23 -29.38 31.86
N ASP A 3 52.90 -29.46 30.62
CA ASP A 3 52.54 -28.32 29.77
C ASP A 3 51.04 -28.03 29.93
N PRO A 4 50.61 -26.83 30.31
CA PRO A 4 49.21 -26.47 30.30
C PRO A 4 48.83 -25.87 28.96
N THR A 5 47.99 -26.57 28.24
CA THR A 5 47.26 -26.07 27.08
C THR A 5 46.38 -24.87 27.45
N PRO A 6 46.48 -23.72 26.80
CA PRO A 6 45.56 -22.65 27.04
C PRO A 6 44.20 -22.98 26.39
N GLY A 7 43.16 -22.99 27.22
CA GLY A 7 41.78 -23.13 26.80
C GLY A 7 41.37 -21.98 25.89
N VAL A 8 40.97 -22.32 24.66
CA VAL A 8 40.36 -21.39 23.73
C VAL A 8 38.96 -21.07 24.27
N ASP A 9 38.78 -19.83 24.71
CA ASP A 9 37.48 -19.34 25.17
C ASP A 9 36.56 -19.18 23.98
N ALA A 10 35.67 -20.15 23.78
CA ALA A 10 34.74 -20.23 22.68
C ALA A 10 33.53 -19.30 22.84
N ARG A 11 33.62 -18.23 23.65
CA ARG A 11 32.48 -17.32 23.93
C ARG A 11 32.60 -15.94 23.30
N GLN A 12 33.58 -15.66 22.47
CA GLN A 12 33.74 -14.34 21.86
C GLN A 12 33.29 -14.27 20.40
N GLY A 13 32.66 -15.30 19.85
CA GLY A 13 32.24 -15.31 18.43
C GLY A 13 30.81 -14.92 18.12
N SER A 14 29.98 -14.63 19.12
CA SER A 14 28.53 -14.48 18.91
C SER A 14 27.99 -13.04 19.00
N SER A 15 28.80 -12.08 19.44
CA SER A 15 28.34 -10.71 19.67
C SER A 15 28.46 -9.79 18.44
N TYR A 16 29.26 -10.18 17.45
CA TYR A 16 29.59 -9.30 16.32
C TYR A 16 28.47 -9.13 15.28
N TRP A 17 27.45 -10.00 15.30
CA TRP A 17 26.38 -10.00 14.29
C TRP A 17 25.07 -9.38 14.79
N TYR A 18 24.96 -9.01 16.05
CA TYR A 18 23.72 -8.56 16.66
C TYR A 18 23.68 -7.07 17.07
N GLU A 19 24.80 -6.35 17.09
CA GLU A 19 24.82 -4.96 17.56
C GLU A 19 24.65 -3.90 16.43
N GLU A 20 24.83 -4.27 15.17
CA GLU A 20 24.61 -3.34 14.03
C GLU A 20 23.21 -3.43 13.41
N ASP A 21 22.32 -4.31 13.90
CA ASP A 21 21.12 -4.71 13.15
C ASP A 21 19.79 -4.31 13.81
N ASP A 22 19.78 -3.67 14.98
CA ASP A 22 18.52 -3.26 15.63
C ASP A 22 17.74 -2.25 14.76
N SER A 23 18.41 -1.31 14.13
CA SER A 23 17.78 -0.33 13.25
C SER A 23 17.26 -0.97 11.96
N ALA A 24 17.94 -1.97 11.41
CA ALA A 24 17.49 -2.71 10.24
C ALA A 24 16.29 -3.60 10.59
N VAL A 25 16.30 -4.26 11.74
CA VAL A 25 15.17 -5.06 12.25
C VAL A 25 13.95 -4.17 12.52
N GLU A 26 14.15 -3.01 13.14
CA GLU A 26 13.09 -2.01 13.37
C GLU A 26 12.52 -1.50 12.05
N LEU A 27 13.36 -1.14 11.09
CA LEU A 27 12.95 -0.70 9.75
C LEU A 27 12.15 -1.78 9.03
N LEU A 28 12.63 -3.02 9.03
CA LEU A 28 11.92 -4.15 8.43
C LEU A 28 10.58 -4.42 9.12
N SER A 29 10.52 -4.26 10.43
CA SER A 29 9.29 -4.41 11.20
C SER A 29 8.30 -3.29 10.90
N ALA A 30 8.77 -2.06 10.78
CA ALA A 30 7.96 -0.91 10.37
C ALA A 30 7.44 -1.09 8.94
N LEU A 31 8.28 -1.56 8.02
CA LEU A 31 7.90 -1.86 6.64
C LEU A 31 6.85 -2.97 6.55
N ARG A 32 6.98 -4.03 7.35
CA ARG A 32 5.96 -5.10 7.42
C ARG A 32 4.63 -4.58 7.95
N ARG A 33 4.65 -3.74 8.98
CA ARG A 33 3.43 -3.09 9.52
C ARG A 33 2.79 -2.18 8.47
N PHE A 34 3.58 -1.36 7.80
CA PHE A 34 3.12 -0.52 6.71
C PHE A 34 2.47 -1.33 5.58
N ARG A 35 3.13 -2.40 5.11
CA ARG A 35 2.58 -3.28 4.06
C ARG A 35 1.27 -3.95 4.46
N ARG A 36 1.14 -4.37 5.73
CA ARG A 36 -0.13 -4.93 6.24
C ARG A 36 -1.24 -3.88 6.25
N ALA A 37 -0.95 -2.69 6.75
CA ALA A 37 -1.91 -1.58 6.77
C ALA A 37 -2.34 -1.16 5.35
N ASP A 38 -1.40 -1.05 4.43
CA ASP A 38 -1.68 -0.73 3.02
C ASP A 38 -2.54 -1.83 2.35
N HIS A 39 -2.23 -3.10 2.60
CA HIS A 39 -3.02 -4.22 2.09
C HIS A 39 -4.45 -4.23 2.65
N GLU A 40 -4.60 -4.03 3.95
CA GLU A 40 -5.90 -3.94 4.60
C GLU A 40 -6.73 -2.75 4.09
N MET A 41 -6.08 -1.61 3.91
CA MET A 41 -6.69 -0.43 3.31
C MET A 41 -7.22 -0.73 1.91
N ARG A 42 -6.42 -1.36 1.05
CA ARG A 42 -6.83 -1.73 -0.32
C ARG A 42 -8.02 -2.68 -0.30
N ARG A 43 -8.04 -3.66 0.60
CA ARG A 43 -9.17 -4.57 0.76
C ARG A 43 -10.45 -3.83 1.14
N ARG A 44 -10.37 -2.89 2.08
CA ARG A 44 -11.55 -2.08 2.50
C ARG A 44 -12.03 -1.17 1.38
N MET A 45 -11.13 -0.54 0.65
CA MET A 45 -11.50 0.27 -0.52
C MET A 45 -12.17 -0.59 -1.59
N SER A 46 -11.59 -1.73 -1.91
CA SER A 46 -12.12 -2.68 -2.88
C SER A 46 -13.53 -3.13 -2.51
N ALA A 47 -13.75 -3.57 -1.27
CA ALA A 47 -15.05 -3.99 -0.77
C ALA A 47 -16.08 -2.85 -0.76
N GLY A 48 -15.65 -1.64 -0.38
CA GLY A 48 -16.53 -0.49 -0.32
C GLY A 48 -16.93 0.08 -1.67
N MET A 49 -16.19 -0.23 -2.74
CA MET A 49 -16.48 0.20 -4.11
C MET A 49 -17.06 -0.92 -4.98
N ASP A 50 -17.31 -2.09 -4.41
CA ASP A 50 -17.73 -3.30 -5.13
C ASP A 50 -16.77 -3.67 -6.28
N MET A 51 -15.47 -3.53 -6.00
CA MET A 51 -14.39 -3.80 -6.95
C MET A 51 -13.53 -4.94 -6.48
N ASN A 52 -12.96 -5.69 -7.41
CA ASN A 52 -11.88 -6.61 -7.09
C ASN A 52 -10.53 -5.86 -6.98
N THR A 53 -9.51 -6.54 -6.49
CA THR A 53 -8.17 -5.96 -6.26
C THR A 53 -7.53 -5.44 -7.56
N THR A 54 -7.74 -6.11 -8.69
CA THR A 54 -7.20 -5.72 -9.99
C THR A 54 -7.91 -4.48 -10.52
N ASP A 55 -9.23 -4.38 -10.35
CA ASP A 55 -10.03 -3.21 -10.72
C ASP A 55 -9.57 -1.97 -9.95
N LEU A 56 -9.38 -2.12 -8.64
CA LEU A 56 -8.88 -1.03 -7.82
C LEU A 56 -7.45 -0.61 -8.21
N ALA A 57 -6.58 -1.58 -8.53
CA ALA A 57 -5.23 -1.28 -9.00
C ALA A 57 -5.25 -0.50 -10.32
N ALA A 58 -6.13 -0.88 -11.26
CA ALA A 58 -6.33 -0.15 -12.51
C ALA A 58 -6.79 1.29 -12.27
N LEU A 59 -7.82 1.48 -11.45
CA LEU A 59 -8.36 2.80 -11.14
C LEU A 59 -7.30 3.71 -10.49
N ARG A 60 -6.55 3.20 -9.51
CA ARG A 60 -5.47 3.94 -8.86
C ARG A 60 -4.36 4.34 -9.82
N PHE A 61 -3.99 3.44 -10.73
CA PHE A 61 -2.98 3.71 -11.75
C PHE A 61 -3.43 4.85 -12.67
N VAL A 62 -4.67 4.80 -13.16
CA VAL A 62 -5.23 5.85 -14.02
C VAL A 62 -5.26 7.20 -13.31
N ILE A 63 -5.81 7.27 -12.10
CA ILE A 63 -5.90 8.51 -11.30
C ILE A 63 -4.51 9.11 -11.04
N ALA A 64 -3.52 8.29 -10.67
CA ALA A 64 -2.17 8.76 -10.40
C ALA A 64 -1.51 9.39 -11.64
N HIS A 65 -1.79 8.85 -12.84
CA HIS A 65 -1.25 9.37 -14.09
C HIS A 65 -2.00 10.60 -14.60
N GLU A 66 -3.30 10.70 -14.32
CA GLU A 66 -4.06 11.93 -14.59
C GLU A 66 -3.49 13.12 -13.79
N LEU A 67 -3.15 12.93 -12.53
CA LEU A 67 -2.52 13.95 -11.70
C LEU A 67 -1.14 14.38 -12.21
N ALA A 68 -0.47 13.53 -12.97
CA ALA A 68 0.83 13.79 -13.58
C ALA A 68 0.73 14.30 -15.04
N ASP A 69 -0.47 14.51 -15.57
CA ASP A 69 -0.75 14.82 -16.98
C ASP A 69 -0.10 13.83 -17.96
N ASP A 70 -0.15 12.55 -17.62
CA ASP A 70 0.51 11.46 -18.32
C ASP A 70 -0.52 10.41 -18.79
N PRO A 71 -1.04 10.51 -20.03
CA PRO A 71 -2.15 9.70 -20.52
C PRO A 71 -1.91 8.19 -20.44
N VAL A 72 -2.89 7.45 -19.95
CA VAL A 72 -2.86 5.98 -19.82
C VAL A 72 -3.59 5.35 -20.99
N THR A 73 -2.87 4.59 -21.81
CA THR A 73 -3.47 3.74 -22.85
C THR A 73 -3.82 2.35 -22.28
N PRO A 74 -4.78 1.62 -22.91
CA PRO A 74 -5.06 0.24 -22.52
C PRO A 74 -3.84 -0.67 -22.52
N LEU A 75 -2.93 -0.51 -23.46
CA LEU A 75 -1.68 -1.26 -23.54
C LEU A 75 -0.76 -0.96 -22.35
N ARG A 76 -0.65 0.29 -21.96
CA ARG A 76 0.14 0.71 -20.80
C ARG A 76 -0.43 0.15 -19.50
N LEU A 77 -1.76 0.16 -19.37
CA LEU A 77 -2.46 -0.43 -18.24
C LEU A 77 -2.24 -1.95 -18.17
N ALA A 78 -2.34 -2.66 -19.30
CA ALA A 78 -2.07 -4.09 -19.37
C ALA A 78 -0.65 -4.44 -18.90
N LYS A 79 0.35 -3.68 -19.32
CA LYS A 79 1.75 -3.84 -18.88
C LYS A 79 1.91 -3.60 -17.38
N HIS A 80 1.29 -2.56 -16.86
CA HIS A 80 1.36 -2.25 -15.42
C HIS A 80 0.73 -3.34 -14.56
N LEU A 81 -0.40 -3.88 -14.98
CA LEU A 81 -1.13 -4.93 -14.27
C LEU A 81 -0.59 -6.34 -14.55
N GLU A 82 0.34 -6.47 -15.50
CA GLU A 82 0.89 -7.76 -15.94
C GLU A 82 -0.19 -8.76 -16.40
N ILE A 83 -1.21 -8.25 -17.11
CA ILE A 83 -2.31 -9.03 -17.65
C ILE A 83 -2.37 -8.93 -19.17
N SER A 84 -3.06 -9.89 -19.81
CA SER A 84 -3.26 -9.90 -21.26
C SER A 84 -4.13 -8.72 -21.75
N GLY A 85 -4.02 -8.38 -23.03
CA GLY A 85 -4.90 -7.40 -23.66
C GLY A 85 -6.38 -7.78 -23.57
N ALA A 86 -6.71 -9.05 -23.72
CA ALA A 86 -8.08 -9.55 -23.57
C ALA A 86 -8.60 -9.36 -22.13
N SER A 87 -7.79 -9.67 -21.13
CA SER A 87 -8.14 -9.43 -19.72
C SER A 87 -8.29 -7.94 -19.43
N THR A 88 -7.43 -7.09 -20.00
CA THR A 88 -7.53 -5.62 -19.87
C THR A 88 -8.82 -5.11 -20.49
N SER A 89 -9.21 -5.59 -21.68
CA SER A 89 -10.47 -5.19 -22.30
C SER A 89 -11.67 -5.53 -21.42
N LYS A 90 -11.74 -6.74 -20.88
CA LYS A 90 -12.81 -7.17 -19.96
C LYS A 90 -12.85 -6.33 -18.68
N LEU A 91 -11.67 -6.01 -18.11
CA LEU A 91 -11.54 -5.14 -16.95
C LEU A 91 -12.08 -3.74 -17.25
N LEU A 92 -11.68 -3.16 -18.38
CA LEU A 92 -12.13 -1.82 -18.79
C LEU A 92 -13.63 -1.80 -19.10
N ASP A 93 -14.19 -2.84 -19.70
CA ASP A 93 -15.63 -2.96 -19.93
C ASP A 93 -16.41 -3.00 -18.61
N ARG A 94 -15.93 -3.77 -17.64
CA ARG A 94 -16.52 -3.84 -16.30
C ARG A 94 -16.46 -2.50 -15.57
N LEU A 95 -15.32 -1.82 -15.59
CA LEU A 95 -15.15 -0.52 -14.95
C LEU A 95 -15.91 0.61 -15.68
N ALA A 96 -16.11 0.51 -16.99
CA ALA A 96 -16.98 1.40 -17.73
C ALA A 96 -18.45 1.16 -17.37
N ALA A 97 -18.90 -0.09 -17.30
CA ALA A 97 -20.25 -0.45 -16.91
C ALA A 97 -20.61 0.01 -15.49
N SER A 98 -19.65 -0.01 -14.58
CA SER A 98 -19.80 0.48 -13.20
C SER A 98 -19.61 2.00 -13.06
N GLY A 99 -19.31 2.71 -14.15
CA GLY A 99 -19.16 4.16 -14.18
C GLY A 99 -17.87 4.70 -13.54
N HIS A 100 -16.81 3.88 -13.44
CA HIS A 100 -15.56 4.31 -12.83
C HIS A 100 -14.49 4.77 -13.83
N LEU A 101 -14.42 4.14 -14.98
CA LEU A 101 -13.50 4.50 -16.05
C LEU A 101 -14.24 4.71 -17.37
N GLU A 102 -13.66 5.49 -18.24
CA GLU A 102 -14.13 5.64 -19.61
C GLU A 102 -12.96 5.68 -20.61
N ARG A 103 -13.25 5.32 -21.85
CA ARG A 103 -12.28 5.37 -22.94
C ARG A 103 -12.58 6.61 -23.78
N VAL A 104 -11.62 7.53 -23.86
CA VAL A 104 -11.72 8.76 -24.65
C VAL A 104 -10.64 8.79 -25.73
N PRO A 105 -10.80 9.58 -26.80
CA PRO A 105 -9.75 9.79 -27.78
C PRO A 105 -8.50 10.37 -27.12
N HIS A 106 -7.33 9.93 -27.59
CA HIS A 106 -6.07 10.50 -27.10
C HIS A 106 -5.95 11.96 -27.55
N PRO A 107 -5.59 12.91 -26.66
CA PRO A 107 -5.60 14.35 -26.98
C PRO A 107 -4.61 14.75 -28.07
N ARG A 108 -3.54 13.98 -28.27
CA ARG A 108 -2.49 14.24 -29.27
C ARG A 108 -2.50 13.27 -30.45
N ASP A 109 -3.24 12.17 -30.36
CA ASP A 109 -3.31 11.14 -31.38
C ASP A 109 -4.74 10.59 -31.44
N GLY A 110 -5.56 11.14 -32.30
CA GLY A 110 -6.97 10.75 -32.46
C GLY A 110 -7.20 9.31 -32.93
N ARG A 111 -6.14 8.56 -33.30
CA ARG A 111 -6.21 7.15 -33.66
C ARG A 111 -6.11 6.22 -32.45
N SER A 112 -5.57 6.70 -31.34
CA SER A 112 -5.44 5.94 -30.10
C SER A 112 -6.50 6.38 -29.09
N ARG A 113 -6.74 5.51 -28.11
CA ARG A 113 -7.63 5.77 -26.99
C ARG A 113 -6.84 5.80 -25.70
N ILE A 114 -7.24 6.67 -24.78
CA ILE A 114 -6.78 6.67 -23.41
C ILE A 114 -7.90 6.28 -22.46
N VAL A 115 -7.53 5.89 -21.27
CA VAL A 115 -8.43 5.55 -20.18
C VAL A 115 -8.39 6.68 -19.15
N VAL A 116 -9.54 7.19 -18.77
CA VAL A 116 -9.68 8.27 -17.79
C VAL A 116 -10.63 7.85 -16.67
N ALA A 117 -10.42 8.37 -15.47
CA ALA A 117 -11.34 8.18 -14.36
C ALA A 117 -12.51 9.16 -14.49
N THR A 118 -13.71 8.68 -14.13
CA THR A 118 -14.91 9.53 -14.14
C THR A 118 -14.98 10.39 -12.88
N ASP A 119 -15.79 11.44 -12.90
CA ASP A 119 -16.09 12.25 -11.71
C ASP A 119 -16.65 11.40 -10.57
N HIS A 120 -17.45 10.39 -10.90
CA HIS A 120 -17.96 9.42 -9.94
C HIS A 120 -16.84 8.65 -9.25
N ALA A 121 -15.86 8.16 -10.00
CA ALA A 121 -14.70 7.48 -9.45
C ALA A 121 -13.88 8.39 -8.53
N HIS A 122 -13.61 9.62 -8.97
CA HIS A 122 -12.89 10.60 -8.16
C HIS A 122 -13.64 10.94 -6.85
N ALA A 123 -14.96 11.07 -6.90
CA ALA A 123 -15.79 11.33 -5.73
C ALA A 123 -15.74 10.17 -4.74
N GLN A 124 -15.88 8.93 -5.22
CA GLN A 124 -15.81 7.72 -4.38
C GLN A 124 -14.45 7.55 -3.71
N VAL A 125 -13.36 7.74 -4.47
CA VAL A 125 -12.00 7.65 -3.92
C VAL A 125 -11.78 8.70 -2.84
N ARG A 126 -12.19 9.94 -3.06
CA ARG A 126 -12.11 11.01 -2.04
C ARG A 126 -12.88 10.68 -0.78
N GLU A 127 -14.12 10.24 -0.92
CA GLU A 127 -14.97 9.86 0.22
C GLU A 127 -14.31 8.77 1.06
N ARG A 128 -13.77 7.73 0.42
CA ARG A 128 -13.09 6.63 1.11
C ARG A 128 -11.81 7.06 1.81
N LEU A 129 -11.02 7.92 1.18
CA LEU A 129 -9.80 8.47 1.78
C LEU A 129 -10.11 9.39 2.96
N SER A 130 -11.11 10.27 2.83
CA SER A 130 -11.55 11.16 3.92
C SER A 130 -12.03 10.38 5.13
N GLY A 131 -12.86 9.35 4.94
CA GLY A 131 -13.31 8.48 6.02
C GLY A 131 -12.17 7.70 6.69
N MET A 132 -11.08 7.45 5.99
CA MET A 132 -9.87 6.85 6.57
C MET A 132 -9.08 7.84 7.42
N HIS A 133 -8.85 9.05 6.93
CA HIS A 133 -8.16 10.09 7.70
C HIS A 133 -8.87 10.38 9.01
N THR A 134 -10.20 10.50 8.98
CA THR A 134 -11.00 10.71 10.19
C THR A 134 -10.78 9.57 11.21
N ARG A 135 -10.84 8.32 10.78
CA ARG A 135 -10.61 7.17 11.67
C ARG A 135 -9.17 7.06 12.20
N MET A 136 -8.18 7.43 11.39
CA MET A 136 -6.79 7.49 11.84
C MET A 136 -6.62 8.54 12.94
N LEU A 137 -7.17 9.73 12.74
CA LEU A 137 -7.13 10.82 13.74
C LEU A 137 -7.89 10.45 15.01
N GLU A 138 -9.03 9.77 14.90
CA GLU A 138 -9.79 9.27 16.04
C GLU A 138 -9.03 8.19 16.83
N THR A 139 -8.27 7.34 16.14
CA THR A 139 -7.44 6.30 16.78
C THR A 139 -6.22 6.90 17.48
N GLU A 140 -5.63 7.97 16.94
CA GLU A 140 -4.54 8.70 17.60
C GLU A 140 -5.04 9.59 18.74
N ALA A 141 -6.28 10.07 18.67
CA ALA A 141 -6.90 10.89 19.70
C ALA A 141 -7.53 10.08 20.84
N ALA A 142 -7.59 8.75 20.74
CA ALA A 142 -7.97 7.91 21.88
C ALA A 142 -6.89 8.05 22.96
N PRO A 143 -7.19 8.65 24.12
CA PRO A 143 -6.20 8.77 25.19
C PRO A 143 -5.82 7.36 25.64
N GLU A 144 -4.56 7.05 25.45
CA GLU A 144 -3.96 5.86 25.97
C GLU A 144 -4.29 5.69 27.45
N GLU A 145 -4.82 4.55 27.81
CA GLU A 145 -4.88 4.03 29.18
C GLU A 145 -3.46 3.80 29.74
N LEU A 146 -2.61 4.81 29.73
CA LEU A 146 -1.31 4.82 30.39
C LEU A 146 -1.41 5.36 31.82
N THR A 147 -2.61 5.45 32.38
CA THR A 147 -2.79 5.96 33.75
C THR A 147 -2.71 4.88 34.82
N HIS A 148 -2.54 3.60 34.49
CA HIS A 148 -2.56 2.51 35.46
C HIS A 148 -1.18 2.04 35.97
N LEU A 149 -0.08 2.66 35.59
CA LEU A 149 1.24 2.29 36.09
C LEU A 149 1.88 3.32 37.04
N ARG A 150 1.07 4.23 37.61
CA ARG A 150 1.60 5.23 38.51
C ARG A 150 0.77 5.37 39.79
N SER A 151 0.59 4.28 40.51
CA SER A 151 0.11 4.34 41.89
C SER A 151 0.44 3.02 42.61
N GLU A 152 1.68 2.82 42.93
CA GLU A 152 2.01 2.09 44.14
C GLU A 152 2.64 3.07 45.11
N PRO A 153 2.00 3.37 46.23
CA PRO A 153 2.67 4.09 47.32
C PRO A 153 3.66 3.13 47.98
N ALA A 154 4.90 3.58 48.05
CA ALA A 154 5.88 2.99 48.94
C ALA A 154 5.41 3.16 50.37
N ASP A 155 5.30 2.06 51.07
CA ASP A 155 5.22 2.00 52.52
C ASP A 155 6.37 1.17 53.02
#